data_95dcd00e749c89e4c622bafa26d7d6d1
#
_entry.id   95dcd00e749c89e4c622bafa26d7d6d1
#
_cell.length_a   1.000
_cell.length_b   1.000
_cell.length_c   1.000
_cell.angle_alpha   90.00
_cell.angle_beta   90.00
_cell.angle_gamma   90.00
#
_symmetry.space_group_name_H-M   'P 1'
#
loop_
_entity.id
_entity.type
_entity.pdbx_description
1 polymer ?
#
loop_
_entity_poly.entity_id
_entity_poly.type
_entity_poly.pdbx_seq_one_letter_code
_entity_poly.pdbx_strand_id
1 'polypeptide(L)'
;MNENISLERTHEEMGKNRKLILFAGTTEGRILAGKLAEEGISGVVCAATEYGKELLKEEMERVCSLRNRDGTGVKDSLKIRAGRLDEEEMEALIRRENASLVIDATHPYADQATANIRKACSHVPNVKLLRCLREEGESEAAAPVREMASVKEAVSWLSGQEGNILLTTGSKDLEAFSQIPDFRKRVYVRVLPLEDSIRCCRM
;
A
#
# COMPACT_ATOMS: atom_id res chain seq x y z
N MET A 1 19.64 11.35 -9.83
CA MET A 1 20.20 10.16 -10.53
C MET A 1 19.18 9.06 -10.32
N ASN A 2 18.23 8.94 -11.26
CA ASN A 2 17.10 8.01 -11.18
C ASN A 2 17.62 6.57 -11.31
N GLU A 3 17.73 5.86 -10.22
CA GLU A 3 17.83 4.40 -10.29
C GLU A 3 16.44 3.85 -10.64
N ASN A 4 16.12 3.84 -11.93
CA ASN A 4 15.15 2.90 -12.46
C ASN A 4 15.62 1.52 -11.99
N ILE A 5 14.85 0.89 -11.09
CA ILE A 5 15.10 -0.49 -10.70
C ILE A 5 14.94 -1.29 -11.99
N SER A 6 16.07 -1.64 -12.62
CA SER A 6 16.06 -2.47 -13.81
C SER A 6 15.58 -3.84 -13.38
N LEU A 7 14.47 -4.31 -13.95
CA LEU A 7 13.93 -5.66 -13.71
C LEU A 7 14.95 -6.74 -14.08
N GLU A 8 15.88 -6.44 -14.99
CA GLU A 8 17.01 -7.32 -15.34
C GLU A 8 17.93 -7.60 -14.16
N ARG A 9 18.23 -6.58 -13.31
CA ARG A 9 18.99 -6.80 -12.07
C ARG A 9 18.27 -7.70 -11.07
N THR A 10 16.95 -7.65 -11.05
CA THR A 10 16.14 -8.49 -10.16
C THR A 10 16.24 -9.97 -10.55
N HIS A 11 16.34 -10.29 -11.83
CA HIS A 11 16.51 -11.65 -12.33
C HIS A 11 17.91 -12.23 -12.01
N GLU A 12 18.97 -11.45 -12.17
CA GLU A 12 20.34 -11.90 -11.86
C GLU A 12 20.55 -12.10 -10.34
N GLU A 13 19.93 -11.25 -9.50
CA GLU A 13 20.08 -11.32 -8.04
C GLU A 13 19.26 -12.45 -7.40
N MET A 14 18.22 -12.94 -8.06
CA MET A 14 17.29 -13.93 -7.48
C MET A 14 17.66 -15.39 -7.70
N GLY A 15 18.78 -15.78 -8.21
CA GLY A 15 19.16 -17.20 -8.35
C GLY A 15 17.98 -18.16 -8.63
N LYS A 16 18.16 -19.22 -9.40
CA LYS A 16 17.11 -20.07 -10.02
C LYS A 16 15.99 -20.67 -9.13
N ASN A 17 15.97 -20.42 -7.81
CA ASN A 17 14.97 -21.02 -6.90
C ASN A 17 14.52 -20.11 -5.74
N ARG A 18 14.76 -18.82 -5.82
CA ARG A 18 14.40 -17.87 -4.76
C ARG A 18 13.20 -17.03 -5.18
N LYS A 19 12.30 -16.79 -4.24
CA LYS A 19 11.07 -16.05 -4.48
C LYS A 19 11.16 -14.62 -3.98
N LEU A 20 10.28 -13.80 -4.51
CA LEU A 20 10.07 -12.41 -4.09
C LEU A 20 8.85 -12.32 -3.17
N ILE A 21 8.90 -11.43 -2.18
CA ILE A 21 7.73 -10.99 -1.43
C ILE A 21 7.55 -9.49 -1.65
N LEU A 22 6.37 -9.08 -2.09
CA LEU A 22 5.99 -7.69 -2.26
C LEU A 22 4.88 -7.33 -1.27
N PHE A 23 5.14 -6.40 -0.37
CA PHE A 23 4.11 -5.79 0.47
C PHE A 23 3.51 -4.59 -0.29
N ALA A 24 2.34 -4.78 -0.89
CA ALA A 24 1.69 -3.79 -1.73
C ALA A 24 0.61 -3.03 -0.95
N GLY A 25 0.71 -1.72 -0.91
CA GLY A 25 -0.28 -0.84 -0.24
C GLY A 25 -0.53 0.46 -0.99
N THR A 26 0.15 0.66 -2.12
CA THR A 26 0.07 1.86 -2.95
C THR A 26 -0.25 1.50 -4.40
N THR A 27 -0.52 2.51 -5.21
CA THR A 27 -0.67 2.37 -6.67
C THR A 27 0.62 1.85 -7.31
N GLU A 28 1.77 2.34 -6.84
CA GLU A 28 3.10 1.91 -7.30
C GLU A 28 3.31 0.42 -7.01
N GLY A 29 2.90 -0.05 -5.81
CA GLY A 29 2.95 -1.47 -5.44
C GLY A 29 2.07 -2.34 -6.34
N ARG A 30 0.89 -1.86 -6.75
CA ARG A 30 0.02 -2.56 -7.72
C ARG A 30 0.65 -2.65 -9.10
N ILE A 31 1.14 -1.53 -9.62
CA ILE A 31 1.81 -1.47 -10.93
C ILE A 31 3.02 -2.42 -10.95
N LEU A 32 3.80 -2.42 -9.87
CA LEU A 32 4.94 -3.32 -9.72
C LEU A 32 4.50 -4.79 -9.71
N ALA A 33 3.43 -5.13 -8.99
CA ALA A 33 2.87 -6.49 -8.99
C ALA A 33 2.46 -6.95 -10.39
N GLY A 34 1.81 -6.07 -11.18
CA GLY A 34 1.47 -6.33 -12.57
C GLY A 34 2.69 -6.60 -13.44
N LYS A 35 3.72 -5.77 -13.34
CA LYS A 35 4.98 -5.96 -14.08
C LYS A 35 5.71 -7.24 -13.70
N LEU A 36 5.77 -7.57 -12.39
CA LEU A 36 6.36 -8.81 -11.91
C LEU A 36 5.62 -10.05 -12.44
N ALA A 37 4.29 -9.98 -12.49
CA ALA A 37 3.47 -11.03 -13.09
C ALA A 37 3.74 -11.17 -14.60
N GLU A 38 3.82 -10.03 -15.30
CA GLU A 38 4.16 -9.97 -16.72
C GLU A 38 5.51 -10.64 -17.03
N GLU A 39 6.51 -10.41 -16.21
CA GLU A 39 7.86 -11.00 -16.34
C GLU A 39 7.93 -12.46 -15.82
N GLY A 40 6.83 -13.02 -15.32
CA GLY A 40 6.79 -14.39 -14.80
C GLY A 40 7.60 -14.59 -13.53
N ILE A 41 7.83 -13.53 -12.75
CA ILE A 41 8.54 -13.58 -11.48
C ILE A 41 7.70 -14.35 -10.45
N SER A 42 8.31 -15.31 -9.78
CA SER A 42 7.64 -16.13 -8.76
C SER A 42 7.70 -15.50 -7.38
N GLY A 43 6.58 -15.55 -6.63
CA GLY A 43 6.55 -15.00 -5.28
C GLY A 43 5.18 -14.82 -4.67
N VAL A 44 5.13 -13.95 -3.66
CA VAL A 44 3.90 -13.59 -2.94
C VAL A 44 3.72 -12.08 -2.91
N VAL A 45 2.53 -11.62 -3.26
CA VAL A 45 2.12 -10.22 -3.10
C VAL A 45 1.15 -10.14 -1.91
N CYS A 46 1.49 -9.34 -0.92
CA CYS A 46 0.70 -9.15 0.29
C CYS A 46 -0.07 -7.82 0.24
N ALA A 47 -1.38 -7.88 0.45
CA ALA A 47 -2.25 -6.73 0.66
C ALA A 47 -2.80 -6.72 2.08
N ALA A 48 -2.92 -5.56 2.71
CA ALA A 48 -3.42 -5.45 4.08
C ALA A 48 -4.94 -5.73 4.21
N THR A 49 -5.68 -5.70 3.08
CA THR A 49 -7.15 -5.83 3.06
C THR A 49 -7.61 -6.68 1.88
N GLU A 50 -8.81 -7.28 1.99
CA GLU A 50 -9.44 -7.98 0.85
C GLU A 50 -9.67 -7.02 -0.33
N TYR A 51 -10.06 -5.78 -0.07
CA TYR A 51 -10.19 -4.77 -1.13
C TYR A 51 -8.87 -4.55 -1.88
N GLY A 52 -7.76 -4.44 -1.16
CA GLY A 52 -6.43 -4.34 -1.78
C GLY A 52 -6.07 -5.57 -2.60
N LYS A 53 -6.47 -6.76 -2.17
CA LYS A 53 -6.29 -8.01 -2.91
C LYS A 53 -7.09 -8.01 -4.22
N GLU A 54 -8.35 -7.57 -4.21
CA GLU A 54 -9.15 -7.47 -5.44
C GLU A 54 -8.52 -6.52 -6.45
N LEU A 55 -8.05 -5.35 -6.00
CA LEU A 55 -7.35 -4.40 -6.88
C LEU A 55 -6.06 -4.98 -7.48
N LEU A 56 -5.30 -5.77 -6.71
CA LEU A 56 -4.11 -6.47 -7.20
C LEU A 56 -4.48 -7.52 -8.25
N LYS A 57 -5.53 -8.29 -8.00
CA LYS A 57 -6.02 -9.31 -8.91
C LYS A 57 -6.45 -8.70 -10.24
N GLU A 58 -7.27 -7.65 -10.22
CA GLU A 58 -7.68 -6.90 -11.41
C GLU A 58 -6.48 -6.40 -12.22
N GLU A 59 -5.48 -5.82 -11.57
CA GLU A 59 -4.28 -5.30 -12.24
C GLU A 59 -3.46 -6.43 -12.87
N MET A 60 -3.25 -7.53 -12.16
CA MET A 60 -2.50 -8.67 -12.68
C MET A 60 -3.25 -9.34 -13.85
N GLU A 61 -4.57 -9.52 -13.75
CA GLU A 61 -5.40 -10.06 -14.84
C GLU A 61 -5.38 -9.14 -16.07
N ARG A 62 -5.44 -7.82 -15.87
CA ARG A 62 -5.34 -6.84 -16.95
C ARG A 62 -4.03 -6.98 -17.73
N VAL A 63 -2.92 -7.07 -17.02
CA VAL A 63 -1.59 -7.19 -17.65
C VAL A 63 -1.42 -8.53 -18.33
N CYS A 64 -1.81 -9.64 -17.66
CA CYS A 64 -1.73 -10.98 -18.24
C CYS A 64 -2.63 -11.16 -19.48
N SER A 65 -3.81 -10.53 -19.51
CA SER A 65 -4.71 -10.60 -20.67
C SER A 65 -4.15 -9.90 -21.90
N LEU A 66 -3.34 -8.87 -21.73
CA LEU A 66 -2.66 -8.19 -22.84
C LEU A 66 -1.59 -9.08 -23.47
N ARG A 67 -0.92 -9.91 -22.68
CA ARG A 67 0.16 -10.79 -23.14
C ARG A 67 -0.32 -12.12 -23.73
N ASN A 68 -1.47 -12.63 -23.28
CA ASN A 68 -2.05 -13.88 -23.84
C ASN A 68 -2.45 -13.79 -25.32
N ARG A 69 -2.41 -12.60 -25.92
CA ARG A 69 -2.60 -12.44 -27.38
C ARG A 69 -1.44 -13.04 -28.20
N ASP A 70 -0.27 -13.22 -27.59
CA ASP A 70 0.95 -13.72 -28.24
C ASP A 70 1.24 -15.20 -27.93
N GLY A 71 0.31 -15.91 -27.26
CA GLY A 71 0.40 -17.37 -27.04
C GLY A 71 1.43 -17.84 -26.01
N THR A 72 2.13 -16.94 -25.32
CA THR A 72 3.04 -17.26 -24.22
C THR A 72 2.26 -17.24 -22.90
N GLY A 73 1.71 -18.39 -22.51
CA GLY A 73 0.96 -18.53 -21.26
C GLY A 73 1.83 -18.10 -20.07
N VAL A 74 1.44 -16.99 -19.42
CA VAL A 74 2.04 -16.58 -18.14
C VAL A 74 1.59 -17.58 -17.09
N LYS A 75 2.51 -18.37 -16.53
CA LYS A 75 2.25 -19.22 -15.38
C LYS A 75 1.83 -18.32 -14.20
N ASP A 76 0.84 -18.78 -13.41
CA ASP A 76 0.48 -18.21 -12.09
C ASP A 76 1.69 -18.29 -11.13
N SER A 77 2.64 -17.39 -11.33
CA SER A 77 3.91 -17.38 -10.59
C SER A 77 3.82 -16.55 -9.32
N LEU A 78 2.91 -15.55 -9.28
CA LEU A 78 2.65 -14.70 -8.12
C LEU A 78 1.36 -15.10 -7.42
N LYS A 79 1.45 -15.38 -6.12
CA LYS A 79 0.29 -15.63 -5.25
C LYS A 79 -0.09 -14.35 -4.53
N ILE A 80 -1.38 -14.03 -4.47
CA ILE A 80 -1.87 -12.89 -3.69
C ILE A 80 -2.34 -13.37 -2.32
N ARG A 81 -1.89 -12.70 -1.26
CA ARG A 81 -2.33 -12.90 0.12
C ARG A 81 -2.96 -11.61 0.63
N ALA A 82 -4.16 -11.71 1.24
CA ALA A 82 -4.76 -10.60 1.98
C ALA A 82 -4.64 -10.85 3.49
N GLY A 83 -4.70 -9.76 4.24
CA GLY A 83 -4.65 -9.71 5.69
C GLY A 83 -3.40 -8.99 6.18
N ARG A 84 -3.57 -8.32 7.33
CA ARG A 84 -2.45 -7.71 8.03
C ARG A 84 -1.58 -8.80 8.62
N LEU A 85 -0.29 -8.60 8.55
CA LEU A 85 0.72 -9.46 9.14
C LEU A 85 1.46 -8.68 10.24
N ASP A 86 1.72 -9.34 11.35
CA ASP A 86 2.67 -8.86 12.34
C ASP A 86 4.11 -9.23 11.96
N GLU A 87 5.07 -8.89 12.81
CA GLU A 87 6.48 -9.13 12.59
C GLU A 87 6.80 -10.63 12.46
N GLU A 88 6.24 -11.45 13.36
CA GLU A 88 6.47 -12.90 13.41
C GLU A 88 5.88 -13.61 12.18
N GLU A 89 4.67 -13.21 11.78
CA GLU A 89 4.01 -13.73 10.58
C GLU A 89 4.75 -13.35 9.30
N MET A 90 5.32 -12.13 9.24
CA MET A 90 6.16 -11.68 8.11
C MET A 90 7.45 -12.50 8.06
N GLU A 91 8.14 -12.72 9.17
CA GLU A 91 9.33 -13.55 9.25
C GLU A 91 9.04 -14.99 8.82
N ALA A 92 7.96 -15.58 9.34
CA ALA A 92 7.53 -16.93 8.98
C ALA A 92 7.22 -17.05 7.47
N LEU A 93 6.59 -16.02 6.89
CA LEU A 93 6.33 -15.95 5.45
C LEU A 93 7.62 -15.92 4.64
N ILE A 94 8.59 -15.08 5.02
CA ILE A 94 9.88 -14.94 4.35
C ILE A 94 10.63 -16.28 4.35
N ARG A 95 10.68 -16.95 5.49
CA ARG A 95 11.32 -18.28 5.65
C ARG A 95 10.60 -19.35 4.83
N ARG A 96 9.27 -19.45 4.94
CA ARG A 96 8.46 -20.46 4.26
C ARG A 96 8.58 -20.35 2.72
N GLU A 97 8.57 -19.14 2.18
CA GLU A 97 8.70 -18.93 0.74
C GLU A 97 10.15 -18.99 0.25
N ASN A 98 11.14 -19.13 1.15
CA ASN A 98 12.55 -19.03 0.85
C ASN A 98 12.87 -17.75 0.04
N ALA A 99 12.31 -16.63 0.50
CA ALA A 99 12.44 -15.37 -0.21
C ALA A 99 13.87 -14.84 -0.12
N SER A 100 14.39 -14.33 -1.23
CA SER A 100 15.70 -13.64 -1.27
C SER A 100 15.54 -12.13 -1.39
N LEU A 101 14.36 -11.69 -1.82
CA LEU A 101 14.04 -10.28 -2.02
C LEU A 101 12.69 -9.98 -1.39
N VAL A 102 12.64 -8.96 -0.57
CA VAL A 102 11.43 -8.36 -0.03
C VAL A 102 11.34 -6.93 -0.53
N ILE A 103 10.21 -6.57 -1.08
CA ILE A 103 9.92 -5.19 -1.52
C ILE A 103 8.82 -4.62 -0.64
N ASP A 104 9.12 -3.51 0.02
CA ASP A 104 8.16 -2.73 0.78
C ASP A 104 7.63 -1.58 -0.09
N ALA A 105 6.43 -1.76 -0.63
CA ALA A 105 5.65 -0.75 -1.35
C ALA A 105 4.37 -0.40 -0.58
N THR A 106 4.45 -0.40 0.75
CA THR A 106 3.38 0.08 1.63
C THR A 106 3.27 1.60 1.57
N HIS A 107 2.14 2.12 2.04
CA HIS A 107 1.92 3.56 2.07
C HIS A 107 3.00 4.27 2.89
N PRO A 108 3.49 5.47 2.50
CA PRO A 108 4.50 6.21 3.27
C PRO A 108 4.18 6.37 4.75
N TYR A 109 2.90 6.52 5.10
CA TYR A 109 2.44 6.65 6.49
C TYR A 109 2.12 5.32 7.19
N ALA A 110 2.53 4.20 6.62
CA ALA A 110 2.37 2.88 7.23
C ALA A 110 3.60 2.50 8.06
N ASP A 111 4.02 3.38 8.98
CA ASP A 111 5.26 3.26 9.76
C ASP A 111 5.39 1.93 10.48
N GLN A 112 4.28 1.46 11.09
CA GLN A 112 4.27 0.17 11.78
C GLN A 112 4.52 -1.00 10.83
N ALA A 113 3.90 -1.00 9.66
CA ALA A 113 4.10 -2.06 8.68
C ALA A 113 5.56 -2.07 8.17
N THR A 114 6.10 -0.88 7.86
CA THR A 114 7.50 -0.73 7.44
C THR A 114 8.47 -1.18 8.53
N ALA A 115 8.20 -0.84 9.80
CA ALA A 115 9.02 -1.28 10.92
C ALA A 115 9.02 -2.80 11.07
N ASN A 116 7.84 -3.43 11.00
CA ASN A 116 7.69 -4.89 11.07
C ASN A 116 8.42 -5.59 9.90
N ILE A 117 8.27 -5.08 8.67
CA ILE A 117 8.98 -5.62 7.49
C ILE A 117 10.50 -5.58 7.70
N ARG A 118 11.04 -4.44 8.17
CA ARG A 118 12.48 -4.29 8.42
C ARG A 118 12.99 -5.27 9.45
N LYS A 119 12.28 -5.44 10.57
CA LYS A 119 12.63 -6.37 11.63
C LYS A 119 12.57 -7.82 11.13
N ALA A 120 11.48 -8.22 10.50
CA ALA A 120 11.33 -9.55 9.94
C ALA A 120 12.47 -9.90 8.96
N CYS A 121 12.86 -8.95 8.09
CA CYS A 121 13.99 -9.14 7.18
C CYS A 121 15.31 -9.25 7.92
N SER A 122 15.51 -8.52 9.02
CA SER A 122 16.78 -8.58 9.80
C SER A 122 16.99 -9.92 10.49
N HIS A 123 15.93 -10.68 10.76
CA HIS A 123 15.99 -12.00 11.38
C HIS A 123 16.21 -13.15 10.38
N VAL A 124 16.13 -12.87 9.07
CA VAL A 124 16.32 -13.91 8.03
C VAL A 124 17.59 -13.64 7.25
N PRO A 125 18.60 -14.53 7.30
CA PRO A 125 19.84 -14.34 6.58
C PRO A 125 19.63 -14.29 5.06
N ASN A 126 20.46 -13.51 4.36
CA ASN A 126 20.51 -13.42 2.90
C ASN A 126 19.21 -12.92 2.24
N VAL A 127 18.40 -12.16 2.96
CA VAL A 127 17.23 -11.46 2.44
C VAL A 127 17.59 -10.01 2.15
N LYS A 128 17.35 -9.58 0.93
CA LYS A 128 17.49 -8.18 0.52
C LYS A 128 16.17 -7.45 0.72
N LEU A 129 16.19 -6.28 1.33
CA LEU A 129 15.01 -5.42 1.47
C LEU A 129 15.16 -4.19 0.59
N LEU A 130 14.15 -3.95 -0.25
CA LEU A 130 14.00 -2.72 -1.03
C LEU A 130 12.77 -1.96 -0.56
N ARG A 131 12.86 -0.65 -0.47
CA ARG A 131 11.71 0.24 -0.24
C ARG A 131 11.37 0.97 -1.53
N CYS A 132 10.13 0.78 -1.99
CA CYS A 132 9.58 1.54 -3.10
C CYS A 132 8.91 2.80 -2.54
N LEU A 133 9.49 3.95 -2.81
CA LEU A 133 8.94 5.24 -2.43
C LEU A 133 8.32 5.90 -3.67
N ARG A 134 7.21 6.58 -3.46
CA ARG A 134 6.67 7.49 -4.45
C ARG A 134 7.61 8.68 -4.56
N GLU A 135 7.96 9.10 -5.78
CA GLU A 135 8.53 10.43 -5.96
C GLU A 135 7.52 11.44 -5.41
N GLU A 136 7.96 12.26 -4.46
CA GLU A 136 7.18 13.43 -4.06
C GLU A 136 7.10 14.30 -5.30
N GLY A 137 5.93 14.29 -5.96
CA GLY A 137 5.68 15.24 -7.06
C GLY A 137 5.95 16.63 -6.50
N GLU A 138 6.71 17.43 -7.21
CA GLU A 138 6.76 18.86 -6.95
C GLU A 138 5.31 19.32 -6.87
N SER A 139 4.84 19.59 -5.65
CA SER A 139 3.55 20.21 -5.43
C SER A 139 3.71 21.57 -6.13
N GLU A 140 3.24 21.65 -7.38
CA GLU A 140 2.97 22.97 -7.96
C GLU A 140 1.97 23.62 -7.00
N ALA A 141 2.55 24.38 -6.12
CA ALA A 141 1.91 25.05 -5.05
C ALA A 141 0.73 25.83 -5.57
N ALA A 142 -0.36 25.71 -4.97
CA ALA A 142 -1.01 26.98 -4.86
C ALA A 142 -2.24 27.01 -3.97
N ALA A 143 -2.59 25.91 -3.36
CA ALA A 143 -3.53 26.02 -2.26
C ALA A 143 -2.74 26.40 -0.98
N PRO A 144 -3.16 27.40 -0.24
CA PRO A 144 -2.55 27.73 1.05
C PRO A 144 -2.70 26.52 1.98
N VAL A 145 -1.58 25.85 2.25
CA VAL A 145 -1.54 24.72 3.18
C VAL A 145 -1.31 25.28 4.58
N ARG A 146 -2.15 24.87 5.53
CA ARG A 146 -1.97 25.12 6.94
C ARG A 146 -1.72 23.82 7.69
N GLU A 147 -0.56 23.68 8.25
CA GLU A 147 -0.21 22.52 9.09
C GLU A 147 -0.79 22.69 10.49
N MET A 148 -1.29 21.58 11.04
CA MET A 148 -1.83 21.50 12.38
C MET A 148 -1.09 20.43 13.18
N ALA A 149 -0.76 20.71 14.42
CA ALA A 149 -0.02 19.77 15.27
C ALA A 149 -0.87 18.58 15.74
N SER A 150 -2.20 18.68 15.69
CA SER A 150 -3.09 17.62 16.12
C SER A 150 -4.49 17.73 15.51
N VAL A 151 -5.23 16.60 15.52
CA VAL A 151 -6.65 16.58 15.15
C VAL A 151 -7.48 17.55 16.00
N LYS A 152 -7.19 17.66 17.29
CA LYS A 152 -7.89 18.59 18.20
C LYS A 152 -7.73 20.05 17.78
N GLU A 153 -6.52 20.43 17.38
CA GLU A 153 -6.23 21.77 16.87
C GLU A 153 -6.99 22.01 15.55
N ALA A 154 -6.98 21.03 14.65
CA ALA A 154 -7.71 21.10 13.39
C ALA A 154 -9.22 21.27 13.61
N VAL A 155 -9.82 20.53 14.54
CA VAL A 155 -11.24 20.65 14.91
C VAL A 155 -11.54 22.05 15.47
N SER A 156 -10.70 22.55 16.37
CA SER A 156 -10.86 23.89 16.94
C SER A 156 -10.83 24.97 15.87
N TRP A 157 -9.87 24.90 14.96
CA TRP A 157 -9.76 25.86 13.86
C TRP A 157 -10.94 25.78 12.90
N LEU A 158 -11.32 24.56 12.46
CA LEU A 158 -12.43 24.30 11.54
C LEU A 158 -13.78 24.73 12.13
N SER A 159 -13.95 24.68 13.44
CA SER A 159 -15.15 25.13 14.11
C SER A 159 -15.42 26.63 13.94
N GLY A 160 -14.37 27.41 13.73
CA GLY A 160 -14.46 28.85 13.47
C GLY A 160 -14.53 29.21 11.97
N GLN A 161 -14.46 28.22 11.06
CA GLN A 161 -14.53 28.47 9.63
C GLN A 161 -15.96 28.30 9.09
N GLU A 162 -16.30 29.05 8.05
CA GLU A 162 -17.54 28.87 7.30
C GLU A 162 -17.35 27.89 6.13
N GLY A 163 -18.47 27.38 5.59
CA GLY A 163 -18.48 26.52 4.42
C GLY A 163 -18.40 25.02 4.70
N ASN A 164 -18.26 24.22 3.65
CA ASN A 164 -18.21 22.78 3.70
C ASN A 164 -16.79 22.28 3.92
N ILE A 165 -16.66 21.15 4.61
CA ILE A 165 -15.40 20.52 4.98
C ILE A 165 -15.36 19.13 4.37
N LEU A 166 -14.30 18.81 3.61
CA LEU A 166 -14.02 17.46 3.13
C LEU A 166 -12.90 16.83 3.97
N LEU A 167 -13.26 15.81 4.75
CA LEU A 167 -12.30 15.00 5.50
C LEU A 167 -11.78 13.85 4.66
N THR A 168 -10.46 13.78 4.51
CA THR A 168 -9.74 12.69 3.82
C THR A 168 -8.85 11.87 4.74
N THR A 169 -8.95 12.11 6.06
CA THR A 169 -8.17 11.43 7.11
C THR A 169 -8.63 10.00 7.42
N GLY A 170 -9.70 9.52 6.76
CA GLY A 170 -10.32 8.22 7.06
C GLY A 170 -11.33 8.31 8.20
N SER A 171 -11.69 7.16 8.78
CA SER A 171 -12.76 7.07 9.78
C SER A 171 -12.29 7.11 11.24
N LYS A 172 -10.98 6.98 11.50
CA LYS A 172 -10.45 6.83 12.89
C LYS A 172 -10.72 8.03 13.77
N ASP A 173 -10.60 9.23 13.21
CA ASP A 173 -10.69 10.50 13.96
C ASP A 173 -12.06 11.17 13.80
N LEU A 174 -13.02 10.48 13.18
CA LEU A 174 -14.33 11.06 12.84
C LEU A 174 -15.11 11.54 14.07
N GLU A 175 -14.99 10.82 15.20
CA GLU A 175 -15.58 11.21 16.47
C GLU A 175 -15.11 12.59 16.94
N ALA A 176 -13.81 12.88 16.81
CA ALA A 176 -13.28 14.19 17.15
C ALA A 176 -13.86 15.30 16.26
N PHE A 177 -13.97 15.05 14.96
CA PHE A 177 -14.55 15.99 14.00
C PHE A 177 -16.06 16.17 14.18
N SER A 178 -16.78 15.22 14.81
CA SER A 178 -18.21 15.35 15.09
C SER A 178 -18.55 16.50 16.03
N GLN A 179 -17.57 17.07 16.72
CA GLN A 179 -17.70 18.25 17.58
C GLN A 179 -17.79 19.57 16.80
N ILE A 180 -17.56 19.58 15.50
CA ILE A 180 -17.68 20.78 14.66
C ILE A 180 -19.15 21.20 14.58
N PRO A 181 -19.48 22.49 14.75
CA PRO A 181 -20.84 22.98 14.60
C PRO A 181 -21.44 22.61 13.24
N ASP A 182 -22.71 22.20 13.22
CA ASP A 182 -23.40 21.74 12.03
C ASP A 182 -22.70 20.59 11.27
N PHE A 183 -21.96 19.73 11.98
CA PHE A 183 -21.19 18.62 11.44
C PHE A 183 -21.93 17.86 10.33
N ARG A 184 -23.18 17.43 10.58
CA ARG A 184 -23.97 16.63 9.62
C ARG A 184 -24.33 17.37 8.33
N LYS A 185 -24.27 18.69 8.32
CA LYS A 185 -24.59 19.52 7.14
C LYS A 185 -23.34 19.94 6.38
N ARG A 186 -22.23 20.12 7.12
CA ARG A 186 -21.02 20.76 6.59
C ARG A 186 -19.91 19.78 6.29
N VAL A 187 -19.85 18.62 7.00
CA VAL A 187 -18.73 17.71 6.90
C VAL A 187 -19.03 16.53 5.98
N TYR A 188 -18.24 16.40 4.95
CA TYR A 188 -18.22 15.29 4.01
C TYR A 188 -16.99 14.42 4.28
N VAL A 189 -17.15 13.12 4.34
CA VAL A 189 -16.07 12.21 4.74
C VAL A 189 -15.75 11.25 3.59
N ARG A 190 -14.48 11.20 3.20
CA ARG A 190 -13.98 10.20 2.25
C ARG A 190 -13.33 9.05 3.03
N VAL A 191 -13.90 7.86 2.92
CA VAL A 191 -13.39 6.64 3.56
C VAL A 191 -13.24 5.51 2.55
N LEU A 192 -12.45 4.51 2.89
CA LEU A 192 -12.45 3.25 2.15
C LEU A 192 -13.78 2.51 2.41
N PRO A 193 -14.31 1.76 1.43
CA PRO A 193 -15.57 1.03 1.54
C PRO A 193 -15.41 -0.25 2.39
N LEU A 194 -14.85 -0.11 3.59
CA LEU A 194 -14.72 -1.17 4.58
C LEU A 194 -15.89 -1.07 5.55
N GLU A 195 -16.39 -2.22 6.03
CA GLU A 195 -17.56 -2.30 6.91
C GLU A 195 -17.41 -1.41 8.16
N ASP A 196 -16.24 -1.47 8.82
CA ASP A 196 -15.96 -0.65 10.01
C ASP A 196 -15.93 0.85 9.68
N SER A 197 -15.35 1.24 8.55
CA SER A 197 -15.31 2.64 8.12
C SER A 197 -16.72 3.18 7.83
N ILE A 198 -17.56 2.37 7.17
CA ILE A 198 -18.95 2.73 6.87
C ILE A 198 -19.76 2.81 8.18
N ARG A 199 -19.52 1.91 9.14
CA ARG A 199 -20.17 1.93 10.45
C ARG A 199 -19.85 3.20 11.22
N CYS A 200 -18.59 3.63 11.23
CA CYS A 200 -18.20 4.91 11.84
C CYS A 200 -18.87 6.12 11.19
N CYS A 201 -19.19 6.08 9.91
CA CYS A 201 -19.87 7.18 9.23
C CYS A 201 -21.38 7.28 9.52
N ARG A 202 -21.98 6.29 10.20
CA ARG A 202 -23.41 6.28 10.54
C ARG A 202 -23.73 6.92 11.90
N MET A 203 -22.74 7.52 12.54
CA MET A 203 -22.89 8.24 13.83
C MET A 203 -23.80 9.49 13.73
#